data_845cfa8f2e94f0664b7ce1aa65487216
#
_entry.id   845cfa8f2e94f0664b7ce1aa65487216
#
_cell.length_a   1.000
_cell.length_b   1.000
_cell.length_c   1.000
_cell.angle_alpha   90.00
_cell.angle_beta   90.00
_cell.angle_gamma   90.00
#
_symmetry.space_group_name_H-M   'P 1'
#
loop_
_entity.id
_entity.type
_entity.pdbx_description
1 polymer ?
#
loop_
_entity_poly.entity_id
_entity_poly.type
_entity_poly.pdbx_seq_one_letter_code
_entity_poly.pdbx_strand_id
1 'polypeptide(L)'
;CIRDSGTDGYCDREGALALKGMIADYPAEGVHFIDSGNYHYLTKFWTDKLETPFSLIVFDHHPDMQPPLFDNILSCGSWVKDILDHNNNCKKVIIVGSSDKLIQAVPKGYERQVRFYSETTLMHEEGWQNFSSGHINGPVYISIDKDVLNPASAATNWDQGSLSLWELEKLLAVILQKEQVVGIDICGECSTTLNL
;
A
#
# COMPACT_ATOMS: atom_id res chain seq x y z
N CYS A 1 -13.21 -18.03 7.66
CA CYS A 1 -12.90 -16.59 7.56
C CYS A 1 -12.57 -16.04 8.93
N ILE A 2 -11.41 -15.39 9.07
CA ILE A 2 -10.93 -14.81 10.34
C ILE A 2 -11.50 -13.39 10.54
N ARG A 3 -12.57 -13.03 9.81
CA ARG A 3 -13.09 -11.66 9.75
C ARG A 3 -13.43 -10.99 11.09
N ASP A 4 -13.67 -11.78 12.14
CA ASP A 4 -14.16 -11.26 13.42
C ASP A 4 -13.19 -11.48 14.61
N SER A 5 -11.92 -11.81 14.34
CA SER A 5 -10.98 -12.23 15.39
C SER A 5 -9.77 -11.30 15.48
N GLY A 6 -10.00 -9.99 15.67
CA GLY A 6 -8.92 -9.03 15.87
C GLY A 6 -8.11 -8.69 14.61
N THR A 7 -8.73 -8.78 13.41
CA THR A 7 -8.07 -8.54 12.13
C THR A 7 -8.76 -7.50 11.24
N ASP A 8 -9.95 -7.03 11.56
CA ASP A 8 -10.71 -6.08 10.74
C ASP A 8 -10.31 -4.62 11.05
N GLY A 9 -9.62 -3.99 10.13
CA GLY A 9 -9.05 -2.64 10.26
C GLY A 9 -7.85 -2.53 11.20
N TYR A 10 -7.79 -3.41 12.19
CA TYR A 10 -6.71 -3.52 13.16
C TYR A 10 -6.26 -4.96 13.27
N CYS A 11 -4.98 -5.17 13.55
CA CYS A 11 -4.41 -6.49 13.70
C CYS A 11 -3.80 -6.65 15.09
N ASP A 12 -4.46 -7.38 15.96
CA ASP A 12 -3.91 -7.72 17.26
C ASP A 12 -2.81 -8.79 17.14
N ARG A 13 -2.15 -9.10 18.26
CA ARG A 13 -1.04 -10.04 18.27
C ARG A 13 -1.45 -11.45 17.84
N GLU A 14 -2.63 -11.90 18.23
CA GLU A 14 -3.13 -13.26 17.93
C GLU A 14 -3.51 -13.33 16.43
N GLY A 15 -4.21 -12.33 15.93
CA GLY A 15 -4.52 -12.17 14.51
C GLY A 15 -3.26 -12.13 13.65
N ALA A 16 -2.23 -11.36 14.05
CA ALA A 16 -0.97 -11.29 13.35
C ALA A 16 -0.25 -12.65 13.28
N LEU A 17 -0.23 -13.41 14.37
CA LEU A 17 0.36 -14.76 14.38
C LEU A 17 -0.42 -15.72 13.48
N ALA A 18 -1.75 -15.68 13.53
CA ALA A 18 -2.59 -16.52 12.68
C ALA A 18 -2.40 -16.20 11.19
N LEU A 19 -2.41 -14.92 10.82
CA LEU A 19 -2.22 -14.47 9.44
C LEU A 19 -0.83 -14.81 8.91
N LYS A 20 0.22 -14.58 9.69
CA LYS A 20 1.59 -15.00 9.34
C LYS A 20 1.70 -16.51 9.14
N GLY A 21 1.03 -17.30 9.98
CA GLY A 21 0.95 -18.76 9.83
C GLY A 21 0.26 -19.17 8.52
N MET A 22 -0.81 -18.47 8.14
CA MET A 22 -1.55 -18.77 6.90
C MET A 22 -0.76 -18.51 5.64
N ILE A 23 0.11 -17.49 5.64
CA ILE A 23 0.94 -17.13 4.49
C ILE A 23 2.36 -17.72 4.55
N ALA A 24 2.70 -18.51 5.57
CA ALA A 24 4.06 -18.98 5.82
C ALA A 24 4.67 -19.71 4.62
N ASP A 25 3.89 -20.61 4.01
CA ASP A 25 4.32 -21.48 2.92
C ASP A 25 4.29 -20.80 1.53
N TYR A 26 3.77 -19.56 1.45
CA TYR A 26 3.71 -18.82 0.19
C TYR A 26 4.88 -17.83 0.09
N PRO A 27 5.53 -17.69 -1.08
CA PRO A 27 6.58 -16.70 -1.27
C PRO A 27 6.02 -15.27 -1.29
N ALA A 28 6.88 -14.27 -1.07
CA ALA A 28 6.52 -12.87 -1.25
C ALA A 28 6.41 -12.48 -2.73
N GLU A 29 7.00 -13.27 -3.60
CA GLU A 29 6.95 -13.12 -5.05
C GLU A 29 5.59 -13.51 -5.61
N GLY A 30 5.19 -12.84 -6.68
CA GLY A 30 3.93 -13.09 -7.37
C GLY A 30 2.90 -12.00 -7.15
N VAL A 31 1.62 -12.34 -7.34
CA VAL A 31 0.49 -11.42 -7.13
C VAL A 31 -0.41 -11.97 -6.05
N HIS A 32 -0.63 -11.17 -5.02
CA HIS A 32 -1.45 -11.52 -3.86
C HIS A 32 -2.73 -10.69 -3.86
N PHE A 33 -3.87 -11.34 -3.79
CA PHE A 33 -5.14 -10.65 -3.62
C PHE A 33 -5.52 -10.62 -2.14
N ILE A 34 -5.63 -9.40 -1.62
CA ILE A 34 -6.09 -9.10 -0.27
C ILE A 34 -7.57 -8.72 -0.38
N ASP A 35 -8.32 -8.79 0.68
CA ASP A 35 -9.75 -8.42 0.72
C ASP A 35 -9.93 -6.86 0.67
N SER A 36 -10.81 -6.29 1.46
CA SER A 36 -11.02 -4.85 1.51
C SER A 36 -9.80 -4.10 2.03
N GLY A 37 -9.78 -2.77 1.88
CA GLY A 37 -8.73 -1.89 2.42
C GLY A 37 -8.52 -2.02 3.93
N ASN A 38 -9.52 -2.54 4.68
CA ASN A 38 -9.36 -2.86 6.10
C ASN A 38 -8.20 -3.84 6.38
N TYR A 39 -7.80 -4.62 5.39
CA TYR A 39 -6.71 -5.61 5.50
C TYR A 39 -5.43 -5.17 4.78
N HIS A 40 -5.31 -3.91 4.36
CA HIS A 40 -4.14 -3.42 3.64
C HIS A 40 -2.82 -3.64 4.41
N TYR A 41 -2.85 -3.68 5.73
CA TYR A 41 -1.70 -4.01 6.57
C TYR A 41 -1.07 -5.40 6.30
N LEU A 42 -1.77 -6.31 5.57
CA LEU A 42 -1.19 -7.59 5.15
C LEU A 42 0.04 -7.42 4.25
N THR A 43 0.13 -6.32 3.52
CA THR A 43 1.33 -5.95 2.75
C THR A 43 2.59 -5.96 3.62
N LYS A 44 2.48 -5.52 4.89
CA LYS A 44 3.60 -5.63 5.82
C LYS A 44 4.06 -7.07 6.00
N PHE A 45 3.13 -8.03 6.14
CA PHE A 45 3.50 -9.42 6.37
C PHE A 45 4.11 -10.08 5.13
N TRP A 46 3.71 -9.67 3.93
CA TRP A 46 4.35 -10.09 2.69
C TRP A 46 5.75 -9.50 2.57
N THR A 47 5.90 -8.20 2.80
CA THR A 47 7.20 -7.52 2.70
C THR A 47 8.18 -7.91 3.81
N ASP A 48 7.70 -8.32 4.98
CA ASP A 48 8.55 -8.87 6.06
C ASP A 48 9.27 -10.19 5.66
N LYS A 49 8.81 -10.86 4.60
CA LYS A 49 9.46 -12.07 4.05
C LYS A 49 10.61 -11.77 3.09
N LEU A 50 10.78 -10.49 2.69
CA LEU A 50 11.87 -10.09 1.81
C LEU A 50 13.17 -9.93 2.61
N GLU A 51 14.12 -10.80 2.35
CA GLU A 51 15.41 -10.84 3.07
C GLU A 51 16.45 -9.88 2.49
N THR A 52 16.20 -9.32 1.31
CA THR A 52 17.11 -8.39 0.63
C THR A 52 16.55 -6.96 0.66
N PRO A 53 17.43 -5.93 0.56
CA PRO A 53 16.96 -4.55 0.47
C PRO A 53 16.00 -4.34 -0.70
N PHE A 54 14.88 -3.66 -0.44
CA PHE A 54 13.85 -3.35 -1.43
C PHE A 54 13.30 -1.94 -1.25
N SER A 55 12.56 -1.47 -2.25
CA SER A 55 11.72 -0.29 -2.17
C SER A 55 10.25 -0.69 -2.30
N LEU A 56 9.37 0.02 -1.59
CA LEU A 56 7.93 -0.20 -1.63
C LEU A 56 7.28 0.91 -2.44
N ILE A 57 6.42 0.55 -3.40
CA ILE A 57 5.54 1.50 -4.10
C ILE A 57 4.11 1.20 -3.67
N VAL A 58 3.42 2.21 -3.14
CA VAL A 58 2.05 2.11 -2.67
C VAL A 58 1.17 3.01 -3.54
N PHE A 59 0.18 2.42 -4.17
CA PHE A 59 -0.92 3.13 -4.82
C PHE A 59 -2.09 3.15 -3.87
N ASP A 60 -2.43 4.34 -3.34
CA ASP A 60 -3.43 4.47 -2.28
C ASP A 60 -3.89 5.93 -2.18
N HIS A 61 -5.18 6.14 -1.94
CA HIS A 61 -5.71 7.45 -1.58
C HIS A 61 -5.22 7.90 -0.19
N HIS A 62 -4.88 6.95 0.68
CA HIS A 62 -4.39 7.16 2.04
C HIS A 62 -2.88 6.93 2.13
N PRO A 63 -2.12 7.72 2.89
CA PRO A 63 -0.68 7.47 3.09
C PRO A 63 -0.38 6.27 3.98
N ASP A 64 -1.32 5.81 4.78
CA ASP A 64 -1.21 4.72 5.77
C ASP A 64 -0.02 4.87 6.73
N MET A 65 0.25 6.13 7.07
CA MET A 65 1.37 6.52 7.94
C MET A 65 0.91 7.15 9.26
N GLN A 66 -0.32 6.87 9.69
CA GLN A 66 -0.82 7.38 10.97
C GLN A 66 -0.08 6.73 12.13
N PRO A 67 0.12 7.46 13.24
CA PRO A 67 0.61 6.82 14.46
C PRO A 67 -0.44 5.80 14.95
N PRO A 68 0.00 4.66 15.52
CA PRO A 68 -0.92 3.66 16.05
C PRO A 68 -1.78 4.27 17.16
N LEU A 69 -3.07 3.93 17.19
CA LEU A 69 -4.02 4.48 18.15
C LEU A 69 -3.85 3.92 19.58
N PHE A 70 -3.43 2.66 19.72
CA PHE A 70 -3.28 1.96 20.99
C PHE A 70 -2.05 1.04 20.94
N ASP A 71 -1.22 1.05 21.97
CA ASP A 71 -0.15 0.07 22.29
C ASP A 71 0.58 -0.56 21.07
N ASN A 72 0.86 0.24 20.04
CA ASN A 72 1.50 -0.20 18.80
C ASN A 72 0.70 -1.26 18.04
N ILE A 73 -0.63 -1.25 18.13
CA ILE A 73 -1.47 -2.15 17.34
C ILE A 73 -1.34 -1.78 15.85
N LEU A 74 -1.07 -2.77 15.01
CA LEU A 74 -1.01 -2.60 13.57
C LEU A 74 -2.41 -2.32 13.03
N SER A 75 -2.54 -1.40 12.06
CA SER A 75 -3.80 -1.08 11.41
C SER A 75 -3.65 -0.83 9.93
N CYS A 76 -4.76 -0.83 9.19
CA CYS A 76 -4.78 -0.44 7.78
C CYS A 76 -4.22 0.97 7.56
N GLY A 77 -4.41 1.92 8.49
CA GLY A 77 -3.90 3.29 8.37
C GLY A 77 -2.50 3.52 8.96
N SER A 78 -1.81 2.50 9.50
CA SER A 78 -0.50 2.68 10.15
C SER A 78 0.63 1.77 9.62
N TRP A 79 0.32 0.87 8.72
CA TRP A 79 1.23 -0.21 8.31
C TRP A 79 2.47 0.27 7.54
N VAL A 80 2.34 1.33 6.74
CA VAL A 80 3.48 1.92 6.02
C VAL A 80 4.49 2.49 7.01
N LYS A 81 3.99 3.22 8.01
CA LYS A 81 4.85 3.73 9.11
C LYS A 81 5.50 2.59 9.87
N ASP A 82 4.75 1.52 10.16
CA ASP A 82 5.30 0.35 10.88
C ASP A 82 6.41 -0.34 10.08
N ILE A 83 6.29 -0.47 8.75
CA ILE A 83 7.37 -0.97 7.90
C ILE A 83 8.60 -0.07 8.01
N LEU A 84 8.44 1.25 7.89
CA LEU A 84 9.56 2.19 7.94
C LEU A 84 10.30 2.16 9.29
N ASP A 85 9.58 1.93 10.38
CA ASP A 85 10.14 1.88 11.72
C ASP A 85 10.83 0.55 12.05
N HIS A 86 10.36 -0.57 11.47
CA HIS A 86 10.76 -1.90 11.93
C HIS A 86 11.39 -2.80 10.85
N ASN A 87 11.18 -2.54 9.55
CA ASN A 87 11.76 -3.34 8.48
C ASN A 87 13.02 -2.69 7.90
N ASN A 88 14.18 -3.13 8.37
CA ASN A 88 15.47 -2.61 7.92
C ASN A 88 15.78 -2.87 6.44
N ASN A 89 15.06 -3.77 5.77
CA ASN A 89 15.23 -4.05 4.35
C ASN A 89 14.44 -3.06 3.47
N CYS A 90 13.39 -2.43 3.98
CA CYS A 90 12.69 -1.37 3.26
C CYS A 90 13.53 -0.08 3.23
N LYS A 91 14.07 0.27 2.07
CA LYS A 91 14.97 1.44 1.91
C LYS A 91 14.23 2.71 1.55
N LYS A 92 13.17 2.61 0.77
CA LYS A 92 12.33 3.73 0.35
C LYS A 92 10.89 3.30 0.22
N VAL A 93 9.99 4.23 0.47
CA VAL A 93 8.57 4.10 0.16
C VAL A 93 8.19 5.23 -0.79
N ILE A 94 7.46 4.87 -1.84
CA ILE A 94 6.91 5.81 -2.82
C ILE A 94 5.40 5.66 -2.76
N ILE A 95 4.69 6.71 -2.36
CA ILE A 95 3.24 6.71 -2.23
C ILE A 95 2.66 7.52 -3.37
N VAL A 96 1.72 6.94 -4.11
CA VAL A 96 1.20 7.42 -5.38
C VAL A 96 -0.32 7.53 -5.31
N GLY A 97 -0.86 8.72 -5.59
CA GLY A 97 -2.29 8.96 -5.67
C GLY A 97 -2.93 9.46 -4.38
N SER A 98 -2.17 9.59 -3.30
CA SER A 98 -2.73 10.02 -2.02
C SER A 98 -3.19 11.48 -2.03
N SER A 99 -4.22 11.76 -1.24
CA SER A 99 -4.77 13.10 -1.02
C SER A 99 -3.73 14.02 -0.40
N ASP A 100 -3.57 15.23 -0.97
CA ASP A 100 -2.65 16.25 -0.45
C ASP A 100 -2.96 16.62 1.00
N LYS A 101 -4.23 16.61 1.39
CA LYS A 101 -4.65 16.86 2.77
C LYS A 101 -4.16 15.79 3.73
N LEU A 102 -4.22 14.52 3.33
CA LEU A 102 -3.78 13.41 4.16
C LEU A 102 -2.24 13.35 4.23
N ILE A 103 -1.56 13.70 3.15
CA ILE A 103 -0.09 13.82 3.14
C ILE A 103 0.39 14.87 4.14
N GLN A 104 -0.30 16.01 4.27
CA GLN A 104 0.05 17.04 5.24
C GLN A 104 -0.08 16.58 6.71
N ALA A 105 -0.89 15.56 6.96
CA ALA A 105 -1.08 14.98 8.29
C ALA A 105 -0.06 13.87 8.64
N VAL A 106 0.80 13.49 7.70
CA VAL A 106 1.84 12.47 7.93
C VAL A 106 2.84 12.96 8.98
N PRO A 107 3.25 12.09 9.93
CA PRO A 107 4.28 12.43 10.92
C PRO A 107 5.58 12.87 10.24
N LYS A 108 6.25 13.85 10.85
CA LYS A 108 7.56 14.32 10.37
C LYS A 108 8.67 13.30 10.68
N GLY A 109 9.77 13.40 9.93
CA GLY A 109 10.96 12.57 10.16
C GLY A 109 11.18 11.49 9.09
N TYR A 110 10.24 11.32 8.16
CA TYR A 110 10.32 10.32 7.08
C TYR A 110 10.71 10.90 5.72
N GLU A 111 11.05 12.18 5.62
CA GLU A 111 11.28 12.92 4.37
C GLU A 111 12.43 12.33 3.52
N ARG A 112 13.35 11.60 4.16
CA ARG A 112 14.45 10.93 3.45
C ARG A 112 14.09 9.56 2.89
N GLN A 113 13.06 8.92 3.47
CA GLN A 113 12.66 7.55 3.15
C GLN A 113 11.39 7.50 2.33
N VAL A 114 10.54 8.55 2.42
CA VAL A 114 9.23 8.58 1.73
C VAL A 114 9.21 9.66 0.68
N ARG A 115 8.69 9.31 -0.50
CA ARG A 115 8.37 10.24 -1.58
C ARG A 115 6.90 10.13 -1.92
N PHE A 116 6.23 11.27 -2.03
CA PHE A 116 4.84 11.35 -2.42
C PHE A 116 4.70 11.84 -3.86
N TYR A 117 3.81 11.20 -4.60
CA TYR A 117 3.21 11.69 -5.82
C TYR A 117 1.72 11.81 -5.56
N SER A 118 1.29 12.98 -5.03
CA SER A 118 -0.11 13.21 -4.67
C SER A 118 -1.02 13.19 -5.89
N GLU A 119 -2.32 13.05 -5.65
CA GLU A 119 -3.32 13.15 -6.71
C GLU A 119 -3.20 14.46 -7.51
N THR A 120 -2.98 15.60 -6.82
CA THR A 120 -2.76 16.90 -7.49
C THR A 120 -1.48 16.91 -8.31
N THR A 121 -0.38 16.32 -7.80
CA THR A 121 0.88 16.22 -8.54
C THR A 121 0.70 15.43 -9.83
N LEU A 122 -0.06 14.35 -9.80
CA LEU A 122 -0.31 13.50 -10.97
C LEU A 122 -1.24 14.11 -12.01
N MET A 123 -2.04 15.10 -11.65
CA MET A 123 -2.85 15.87 -12.61
C MET A 123 -2.01 16.75 -13.55
N HIS A 124 -0.74 17.00 -13.22
CA HIS A 124 0.17 17.83 -14.00
C HIS A 124 1.18 16.97 -14.77
N GLU A 125 1.46 17.36 -16.01
CA GLU A 125 2.42 16.66 -16.89
C GLU A 125 3.82 16.56 -16.25
N GLU A 126 4.25 17.58 -15.52
CA GLU A 126 5.53 17.56 -14.80
C GLU A 126 5.58 16.44 -13.75
N GLY A 127 4.48 16.18 -13.03
CA GLY A 127 4.38 15.09 -12.06
C GLY A 127 4.53 13.73 -12.74
N TRP A 128 3.88 13.54 -13.88
CA TRP A 128 4.03 12.35 -14.71
C TRP A 128 5.45 12.16 -15.22
N GLN A 129 6.08 13.21 -15.71
CA GLN A 129 7.47 13.19 -16.18
C GLN A 129 8.43 12.85 -15.03
N ASN A 130 8.25 13.44 -13.86
CA ASN A 130 9.07 13.18 -12.69
C ASN A 130 8.92 11.74 -12.20
N PHE A 131 7.71 11.20 -12.22
CA PHE A 131 7.47 9.79 -11.88
C PHE A 131 8.10 8.86 -12.93
N SER A 132 7.80 9.09 -14.21
CA SER A 132 8.25 8.22 -15.31
C SER A 132 9.75 8.30 -15.59
N SER A 133 10.42 9.41 -15.27
CA SER A 133 11.88 9.54 -15.39
C SER A 133 12.63 9.00 -14.17
N GLY A 134 11.94 8.82 -13.04
CA GLY A 134 12.51 8.25 -11.83
C GLY A 134 13.04 6.84 -12.08
N HIS A 135 14.06 6.45 -11.34
CA HIS A 135 14.57 5.09 -11.31
C HIS A 135 14.84 4.67 -9.86
N ILE A 136 14.48 3.44 -9.55
CA ILE A 136 14.66 2.84 -8.24
C ILE A 136 15.78 1.79 -8.39
N ASN A 137 16.89 2.02 -7.71
CA ASN A 137 17.96 1.04 -7.72
C ASN A 137 17.63 -0.10 -6.76
N GLY A 138 17.26 -1.26 -7.29
CA GLY A 138 17.03 -2.48 -6.52
C GLY A 138 15.61 -3.04 -6.68
N PRO A 139 15.31 -4.12 -5.96
CA PRO A 139 14.01 -4.76 -6.00
C PRO A 139 12.87 -3.84 -5.53
N VAL A 140 11.70 -3.99 -6.15
CA VAL A 140 10.50 -3.21 -5.85
C VAL A 140 9.35 -4.15 -5.50
N TYR A 141 8.69 -3.88 -4.38
CA TYR A 141 7.38 -4.47 -4.06
C TYR A 141 6.30 -3.43 -4.33
N ILE A 142 5.20 -3.83 -4.96
CA ILE A 142 4.08 -2.94 -5.29
C ILE A 142 2.88 -3.33 -4.45
N SER A 143 2.26 -2.37 -3.78
CA SER A 143 0.98 -2.54 -3.09
C SER A 143 -0.05 -1.60 -3.70
N ILE A 144 -1.24 -2.12 -4.00
CA ILE A 144 -2.31 -1.37 -4.66
C ILE A 144 -3.56 -1.47 -3.80
N ASP A 145 -3.99 -0.34 -3.20
CA ASP A 145 -5.37 -0.20 -2.75
C ASP A 145 -6.21 0.41 -3.87
N LYS A 146 -7.31 -0.26 -4.22
CA LYS A 146 -8.21 0.20 -5.29
C LYS A 146 -8.92 1.50 -4.95
N ASP A 147 -8.86 1.98 -3.70
CA ASP A 147 -9.40 3.29 -3.33
C ASP A 147 -8.59 4.46 -3.90
N VAL A 148 -7.37 4.23 -4.42
CA VAL A 148 -6.65 5.21 -5.24
C VAL A 148 -7.43 5.60 -6.50
N LEU A 149 -8.30 4.70 -6.98
CA LEU A 149 -9.11 4.90 -8.17
C LEU A 149 -10.34 5.75 -7.88
N ASN A 150 -10.78 6.46 -8.92
CA ASN A 150 -12.06 7.17 -8.87
C ASN A 150 -13.26 6.20 -8.86
N PRO A 151 -14.43 6.64 -8.36
CA PRO A 151 -15.64 5.80 -8.25
C PRO A 151 -16.19 5.26 -9.58
N ALA A 152 -15.77 5.83 -10.73
CA ALA A 152 -16.14 5.30 -12.04
C ALA A 152 -15.29 4.08 -12.44
N SER A 153 -14.10 3.93 -11.86
CA SER A 153 -13.17 2.85 -12.15
C SER A 153 -13.26 1.68 -11.18
N ALA A 154 -13.56 1.94 -9.91
CA ALA A 154 -13.74 0.91 -8.89
C ALA A 154 -14.74 1.37 -7.83
N ALA A 155 -15.35 0.41 -7.11
CA ALA A 155 -16.11 0.67 -5.90
C ALA A 155 -15.36 0.08 -4.71
N THR A 156 -15.13 0.86 -3.67
CA THR A 156 -14.44 0.44 -2.45
C THR A 156 -15.25 0.80 -1.21
N ASN A 157 -14.82 0.35 -0.03
CA ASN A 157 -15.48 0.68 1.23
C ASN A 157 -14.95 1.98 1.87
N TRP A 158 -13.87 2.54 1.31
CA TRP A 158 -13.22 3.75 1.79
C TRP A 158 -13.47 4.91 0.83
N ASP A 159 -13.22 6.14 1.28
CA ASP A 159 -13.18 7.31 0.40
C ASP A 159 -12.09 7.11 -0.67
N GLN A 160 -12.42 7.54 -1.88
CA GLN A 160 -11.67 7.22 -3.06
C GLN A 160 -10.93 8.42 -3.63
N GLY A 161 -9.81 8.13 -4.27
CA GLY A 161 -9.01 9.07 -5.01
C GLY A 161 -9.59 9.43 -6.38
N SER A 162 -8.74 9.97 -7.20
CA SER A 162 -9.11 10.57 -8.49
C SER A 162 -8.53 9.83 -9.71
N LEU A 163 -7.62 8.86 -9.53
CA LEU A 163 -7.01 8.14 -10.65
C LEU A 163 -8.05 7.31 -11.42
N SER A 164 -8.00 7.38 -12.73
CA SER A 164 -8.69 6.40 -13.57
C SER A 164 -7.90 5.10 -13.65
N LEU A 165 -8.57 4.00 -13.97
CA LEU A 165 -7.90 2.71 -14.21
C LEU A 165 -6.82 2.83 -15.30
N TRP A 166 -7.09 3.58 -16.34
CA TRP A 166 -6.12 3.80 -17.42
C TRP A 166 -4.85 4.53 -16.98
N GLU A 167 -4.95 5.51 -16.06
CA GLU A 167 -3.79 6.18 -15.48
C GLU A 167 -2.99 5.23 -14.60
N LEU A 168 -3.66 4.44 -13.77
CA LEU A 168 -3.00 3.41 -12.96
C LEU A 168 -2.25 2.40 -13.83
N GLU A 169 -2.89 1.90 -14.92
CA GLU A 169 -2.25 0.98 -15.86
C GLU A 169 -0.99 1.59 -16.49
N LYS A 170 -1.01 2.87 -16.85
CA LYS A 170 0.18 3.56 -17.35
C LYS A 170 1.30 3.67 -16.33
N LEU A 171 0.98 4.03 -15.09
CA LEU A 171 1.97 4.10 -14.00
C LEU A 171 2.59 2.73 -13.75
N LEU A 172 1.78 1.68 -13.68
CA LEU A 172 2.25 0.30 -13.54
C LEU A 172 3.12 -0.14 -14.72
N ALA A 173 2.73 0.19 -15.95
CA ALA A 173 3.52 -0.15 -17.14
C ALA A 173 4.92 0.47 -17.09
N VAL A 174 5.05 1.72 -16.62
CA VAL A 174 6.36 2.37 -16.43
C VAL A 174 7.21 1.63 -15.41
N ILE A 175 6.61 1.25 -14.27
CA ILE A 175 7.34 0.52 -13.22
C ILE A 175 7.78 -0.85 -13.73
N LEU A 176 6.86 -1.63 -14.31
CA LEU A 176 7.13 -2.99 -14.79
C LEU A 176 8.17 -3.04 -15.92
N GLN A 177 8.32 -1.95 -16.68
CA GLN A 177 9.34 -1.85 -17.73
C GLN A 177 10.73 -1.47 -17.20
N LYS A 178 10.79 -0.77 -16.06
CA LYS A 178 12.04 -0.15 -15.59
C LYS A 178 12.61 -0.81 -14.34
N GLU A 179 11.76 -1.37 -13.50
CA GLU A 179 12.14 -1.81 -12.18
C GLU A 179 12.06 -3.34 -12.06
N GLN A 180 12.88 -3.90 -11.19
CA GLN A 180 12.81 -5.30 -10.82
C GLN A 180 11.67 -5.51 -9.79
N VAL A 181 10.46 -5.77 -10.28
CA VAL A 181 9.32 -6.05 -9.40
C VAL A 181 9.42 -7.47 -8.86
N VAL A 182 9.44 -7.59 -7.54
CA VAL A 182 9.55 -8.88 -6.83
C VAL A 182 8.23 -9.42 -6.34
N GLY A 183 7.23 -8.55 -6.10
CA GLY A 183 5.90 -8.97 -5.68
C GLY A 183 4.92 -7.82 -5.81
N ILE A 184 3.65 -8.17 -5.89
CA ILE A 184 2.52 -7.23 -6.00
C ILE A 184 1.41 -7.73 -5.09
N ASP A 185 0.79 -6.83 -4.33
CA ASP A 185 -0.51 -7.12 -3.73
C ASP A 185 -1.57 -6.09 -4.12
N ILE A 186 -2.82 -6.52 -4.04
CA ILE A 186 -3.98 -5.73 -4.43
C ILE A 186 -5.06 -5.90 -3.37
N CYS A 187 -5.54 -4.80 -2.80
CA CYS A 187 -6.67 -4.74 -1.87
C CYS A 187 -7.72 -3.71 -2.31
N GLY A 188 -8.66 -3.42 -1.43
CA GLY A 188 -9.72 -2.45 -1.68
C GLY A 188 -10.98 -3.07 -2.30
N GLU A 189 -11.25 -4.36 -2.05
CA GLU A 189 -12.51 -4.98 -2.44
C GLU A 189 -13.69 -4.34 -1.70
N CYS A 190 -14.75 -4.02 -2.42
CA CYS A 190 -16.00 -3.64 -1.80
C CYS A 190 -16.67 -4.89 -1.20
N SER A 191 -16.84 -4.92 0.12
CA SER A 191 -17.66 -5.95 0.74
C SER A 191 -19.14 -5.69 0.39
N THR A 192 -19.61 -6.25 -0.71
CA THR A 192 -21.04 -6.35 -0.94
C THR A 192 -21.60 -7.32 0.09
N THR A 193 -22.16 -6.82 1.17
CA THR A 193 -23.21 -7.56 1.87
C THR A 193 -24.36 -7.68 0.87
N LEU A 194 -24.35 -8.75 0.09
CA LEU A 194 -25.56 -9.20 -0.58
C LEU A 194 -26.54 -9.52 0.55
N ASN A 195 -27.43 -8.58 0.87
CA ASN A 195 -28.66 -8.88 1.58
C ASN A 195 -29.49 -9.76 0.63
N LEU A 196 -29.27 -11.07 0.73
CA LEU A 196 -30.18 -12.09 0.18
C LEU A 196 -31.37 -12.24 1.11
#